data_724c1d946d69c933fb42ca7977f20ee3
#
_entry.id   724c1d946d69c933fb42ca7977f20ee3
#
_cell.length_a   1.000
_cell.length_b   1.000
_cell.length_c   1.000
_cell.angle_alpha   90.00
_cell.angle_beta   90.00
_cell.angle_gamma   90.00
#
_symmetry.space_group_name_H-M   'P 1'
#
loop_
_entity.id
_entity.type
_entity.pdbx_description
1 polymer ?
#
loop_
_entity_poly.entity_id
_entity_poly.type
_entity_poly.pdbx_seq_one_letter_code
_entity_poly.pdbx_strand_id
1 'polypeptide(L)'
;MNTYKEHYNLCKKTFQESCASGYNDVYDLRLDQEIFEKDEKYLTLVKKIAEQVHNKLNNKQDVLENQWATHLNGWRDIPELDELFSTIMPEIEKKVFKSNAQIEILHCYRNKPDVNPDSSWLWHYDDCPDQFLKLVIYLTDVTEDNGCFQYLQNSSGEFPMVPTNRTHPRHDGQPFFFKGKRIPPEETQNRINEGYSINSLVGNAGTYALMHPNIYHRATVPSTGSTPRECLFFFIRPALTKRKSYSEGISSIIPERNVKRYQLD
;
A
#
# COMPACT_ATOMS: atom_id res chain seq x y z
N MET A 1 -13.14 -0.59 24.60
CA MET A 1 -12.92 -0.65 23.13
C MET A 1 -11.47 -1.10 22.96
N ASN A 2 -11.27 -2.29 22.43
CA ASN A 2 -9.89 -2.78 22.24
C ASN A 2 -9.18 -1.89 21.24
N THR A 3 -7.98 -1.43 21.60
CA THR A 3 -7.12 -0.69 20.68
C THR A 3 -6.58 -1.63 19.59
N TYR A 4 -6.13 -1.10 18.45
CA TYR A 4 -5.46 -1.92 17.42
C TYR A 4 -4.24 -2.67 17.98
N LYS A 5 -3.55 -2.08 18.94
CA LYS A 5 -2.42 -2.74 19.63
C LYS A 5 -2.87 -3.96 20.44
N GLU A 6 -3.96 -3.85 21.17
CA GLU A 6 -4.53 -4.97 21.93
C GLU A 6 -5.04 -6.06 21.00
N HIS A 7 -5.74 -5.68 19.93
CA HIS A 7 -6.18 -6.60 18.88
C HIS A 7 -4.99 -7.33 18.25
N TYR A 8 -3.95 -6.61 17.84
CA TYR A 8 -2.76 -7.21 17.26
C TYR A 8 -2.07 -8.19 18.23
N ASN A 9 -1.96 -7.83 19.51
CA ASN A 9 -1.40 -8.74 20.50
C ASN A 9 -2.23 -10.03 20.65
N LEU A 10 -3.55 -9.94 20.53
CA LEU A 10 -4.44 -11.09 20.52
C LEU A 10 -4.24 -11.94 19.23
N CYS A 11 -4.14 -11.31 18.08
CA CYS A 11 -3.87 -11.99 16.80
C CYS A 11 -2.57 -12.80 16.87
N LYS A 12 -1.49 -12.24 17.41
CA LYS A 12 -0.22 -12.96 17.58
C LYS A 12 -0.36 -14.18 18.49
N LYS A 13 -1.12 -14.09 19.57
CA LYS A 13 -1.33 -15.20 20.50
C LYS A 13 -2.13 -16.36 19.88
N THR A 14 -2.99 -16.08 18.94
CA THR A 14 -3.84 -17.08 18.28
C THR A 14 -3.22 -17.67 17.02
N PHE A 15 -2.10 -17.11 16.55
CA PHE A 15 -1.42 -17.59 15.36
C PHE A 15 -0.71 -18.92 15.61
N GLN A 16 -1.12 -19.96 14.88
CA GLN A 16 -0.66 -21.34 15.10
C GLN A 16 0.46 -21.78 14.14
N GLU A 17 0.74 -20.99 13.12
CA GLU A 17 1.80 -21.31 12.16
C GLU A 17 3.16 -20.90 12.71
N SER A 18 4.21 -21.61 12.30
CA SER A 18 5.59 -21.26 12.63
C SER A 18 5.95 -19.90 12.03
N CYS A 19 6.43 -19.00 12.86
CA CYS A 19 6.93 -17.71 12.39
C CYS A 19 8.29 -17.91 11.70
N ALA A 20 8.46 -17.35 10.51
CA ALA A 20 9.74 -17.30 9.85
C ALA A 20 10.68 -16.28 10.54
N SER A 21 11.97 -16.42 10.32
CA SER A 21 12.94 -15.37 10.65
C SER A 21 12.62 -14.11 9.86
N GLY A 22 12.85 -12.95 10.43
CA GLY A 22 12.53 -11.67 9.81
C GLY A 22 12.46 -10.58 10.86
N TYR A 23 11.46 -9.73 10.74
CA TYR A 23 11.22 -8.65 11.68
C TYR A 23 10.81 -9.18 13.06
N ASN A 24 11.20 -8.46 14.11
CA ASN A 24 10.76 -8.79 15.45
C ASN A 24 9.25 -8.54 15.62
N ASP A 25 8.76 -7.48 14.97
CA ASP A 25 7.34 -7.09 14.99
C ASP A 25 6.96 -6.28 13.75
N VAL A 26 5.64 -6.09 13.48
CA VAL A 26 5.15 -5.21 12.43
C VAL A 26 5.67 -3.77 12.59
N TYR A 27 5.93 -3.35 13.81
CA TYR A 27 6.46 -2.03 14.13
C TYR A 27 7.90 -1.79 13.66
N ASP A 28 8.66 -2.85 13.37
CA ASP A 28 10.05 -2.76 12.92
C ASP A 28 10.14 -2.53 11.41
N LEU A 29 9.09 -2.86 10.66
CA LEU A 29 9.08 -2.67 9.21
C LEU A 29 8.88 -1.20 8.85
N ARG A 30 9.73 -0.70 7.93
CA ARG A 30 9.56 0.63 7.31
C ARG A 30 9.27 0.51 5.83
N LEU A 31 10.13 -0.18 5.09
CA LEU A 31 9.96 -0.53 3.68
C LEU A 31 10.80 -1.76 3.37
N ASP A 32 10.21 -2.71 2.65
CA ASP A 32 10.88 -3.94 2.21
C ASP A 32 10.42 -4.31 0.79
N GLN A 33 11.37 -4.74 -0.02
CA GLN A 33 11.17 -5.17 -1.41
C GLN A 33 11.51 -6.65 -1.63
N GLU A 34 11.81 -7.39 -0.53
CA GLU A 34 12.30 -8.76 -0.55
C GLU A 34 11.49 -9.71 0.37
N ILE A 35 10.34 -9.25 0.89
CA ILE A 35 9.54 -10.00 1.85
C ILE A 35 9.03 -11.34 1.30
N PHE A 36 8.77 -11.40 0.00
CA PHE A 36 8.45 -12.62 -0.73
C PHE A 36 9.21 -12.69 -2.04
N GLU A 37 9.41 -13.91 -2.53
CA GLU A 37 10.16 -14.17 -3.75
C GLU A 37 9.34 -13.78 -4.99
N LYS A 38 10.01 -13.11 -5.93
CA LYS A 38 9.46 -12.81 -7.26
C LYS A 38 9.74 -13.98 -8.22
N ASP A 39 9.24 -15.16 -7.88
CA ASP A 39 9.39 -16.38 -8.67
C ASP A 39 8.58 -16.33 -9.98
N GLU A 40 8.72 -17.36 -10.79
CA GLU A 40 8.02 -17.46 -12.07
C GLU A 40 6.49 -17.45 -11.91
N LYS A 41 5.98 -18.06 -10.84
CA LYS A 41 4.55 -18.08 -10.54
C LYS A 41 4.04 -16.67 -10.25
N TYR A 42 4.73 -15.95 -9.38
CA TYR A 42 4.39 -14.56 -9.05
C TYR A 42 4.40 -13.66 -10.29
N LEU A 43 5.48 -13.72 -11.09
CA LEU A 43 5.61 -12.91 -12.30
C LEU A 43 4.55 -13.25 -13.35
N THR A 44 4.20 -14.52 -13.50
CA THR A 44 3.12 -14.97 -14.40
C THR A 44 1.76 -14.42 -13.96
N LEU A 45 1.46 -14.42 -12.66
CA LEU A 45 0.22 -13.86 -12.13
C LEU A 45 0.16 -12.35 -12.35
N VAL A 46 1.25 -11.64 -12.04
CA VAL A 46 1.33 -10.18 -12.28
C VAL A 46 1.08 -9.87 -13.74
N LYS A 47 1.69 -10.60 -14.68
CA LYS A 47 1.49 -10.41 -16.12
C LYS A 47 0.03 -10.60 -16.53
N LYS A 48 -0.62 -11.68 -16.10
CA LYS A 48 -2.03 -11.95 -16.42
C LYS A 48 -2.96 -10.88 -15.84
N ILE A 49 -2.70 -10.43 -14.61
CA ILE A 49 -3.45 -9.35 -13.98
C ILE A 49 -3.24 -8.05 -14.73
N ALA A 50 -2.01 -7.72 -15.10
CA ALA A 50 -1.67 -6.52 -15.85
C ALA A 50 -2.42 -6.46 -17.20
N GLU A 51 -2.44 -7.55 -17.96
CA GLU A 51 -3.16 -7.65 -19.23
C GLU A 51 -4.66 -7.37 -19.05
N GLN A 52 -5.30 -7.95 -18.04
CA GLN A 52 -6.73 -7.73 -17.78
C GLN A 52 -7.02 -6.30 -17.30
N VAL A 53 -6.20 -5.78 -16.37
CA VAL A 53 -6.31 -4.41 -15.86
C VAL A 53 -6.15 -3.42 -17.00
N HIS A 54 -5.10 -3.57 -17.82
CA HIS A 54 -4.83 -2.72 -18.97
C HIS A 54 -6.03 -2.67 -19.94
N ASN A 55 -6.56 -3.85 -20.28
CA ASN A 55 -7.70 -3.98 -21.19
C ASN A 55 -8.96 -3.30 -20.61
N LYS A 56 -9.28 -3.54 -19.33
CA LYS A 56 -10.44 -2.92 -18.67
C LYS A 56 -10.30 -1.40 -18.59
N LEU A 57 -9.11 -0.88 -18.25
CA LEU A 57 -8.85 0.55 -18.19
C LEU A 57 -8.94 1.22 -19.56
N ASN A 58 -8.42 0.59 -20.63
CA ASN A 58 -8.48 1.11 -21.99
C ASN A 58 -9.92 1.13 -22.53
N ASN A 59 -10.69 0.09 -22.24
CA ASN A 59 -12.09 -0.04 -22.68
C ASN A 59 -13.08 0.69 -21.76
N LYS A 60 -12.58 1.37 -20.72
CA LYS A 60 -13.38 2.07 -19.70
C LYS A 60 -14.46 1.18 -19.06
N GLN A 61 -14.12 -0.10 -18.82
CA GLN A 61 -15.00 -1.06 -18.18
C GLN A 61 -14.87 -0.96 -16.65
N ASP A 62 -15.98 -0.65 -15.97
CA ASP A 62 -16.04 -0.50 -14.52
C ASP A 62 -14.95 0.40 -13.93
N VAL A 63 -14.72 1.54 -14.57
CA VAL A 63 -13.72 2.52 -14.15
C VAL A 63 -14.36 3.73 -13.48
N LEU A 64 -13.61 4.30 -12.57
CA LEU A 64 -13.91 5.56 -11.92
C LEU A 64 -12.77 6.53 -12.20
N GLU A 65 -13.08 7.61 -12.87
CA GLU A 65 -12.09 8.63 -13.20
C GLU A 65 -12.13 9.78 -12.18
N ASN A 66 -10.96 10.20 -11.79
CA ASN A 66 -10.77 11.49 -11.14
C ASN A 66 -9.72 12.29 -11.90
N GLN A 67 -9.36 13.48 -11.42
CA GLN A 67 -8.42 14.34 -12.12
C GLN A 67 -6.99 13.77 -12.18
N TRP A 68 -6.63 12.81 -11.33
CA TRP A 68 -5.25 12.28 -11.22
C TRP A 68 -5.07 10.86 -11.72
N ALA A 69 -6.12 10.05 -11.69
CA ALA A 69 -6.04 8.64 -12.02
C ALA A 69 -7.34 8.09 -12.59
N THR A 70 -7.21 7.01 -13.33
CA THR A 70 -8.31 6.13 -13.72
C THR A 70 -8.24 4.89 -12.85
N HIS A 71 -9.25 4.69 -12.01
CA HIS A 71 -9.33 3.54 -11.10
C HIS A 71 -10.20 2.44 -11.70
N LEU A 72 -9.77 1.20 -11.56
CA LEU A 72 -10.57 0.03 -11.88
C LEU A 72 -11.41 -0.36 -10.64
N ASN A 73 -12.73 -0.28 -10.76
CA ASN A 73 -13.66 -0.72 -9.73
C ASN A 73 -13.99 -2.23 -9.85
N GLY A 74 -14.02 -2.76 -11.08
CA GLY A 74 -14.32 -4.16 -11.42
C GLY A 74 -13.15 -5.13 -11.23
N TRP A 75 -12.27 -4.91 -10.23
CA TRP A 75 -11.13 -5.79 -9.98
C TRP A 75 -11.56 -7.19 -9.50
N ARG A 76 -12.76 -7.35 -8.95
CA ARG A 76 -13.29 -8.64 -8.48
C ARG A 76 -13.49 -9.66 -9.60
N ASP A 77 -13.59 -9.18 -10.84
CA ASP A 77 -13.71 -10.03 -12.02
C ASP A 77 -12.35 -10.53 -12.53
N ILE A 78 -11.28 -10.31 -11.78
CA ILE A 78 -9.92 -10.78 -12.08
C ILE A 78 -9.56 -11.90 -11.10
N PRO A 79 -9.80 -13.17 -11.45
CA PRO A 79 -9.62 -14.29 -10.53
C PRO A 79 -8.17 -14.50 -10.11
N GLU A 80 -7.21 -14.09 -10.93
CA GLU A 80 -5.78 -14.18 -10.65
C GLU A 80 -5.37 -13.31 -9.45
N LEU A 81 -6.16 -12.33 -9.05
CA LEU A 81 -5.90 -11.55 -7.83
C LEU A 81 -5.99 -12.41 -6.57
N ASP A 82 -6.97 -13.31 -6.48
CA ASP A 82 -7.09 -14.23 -5.35
C ASP A 82 -5.89 -15.20 -5.28
N GLU A 83 -5.42 -15.65 -6.44
CA GLU A 83 -4.23 -16.49 -6.51
C GLU A 83 -2.96 -15.72 -6.13
N LEU A 84 -2.82 -14.48 -6.59
CA LEU A 84 -1.74 -13.60 -6.19
C LEU A 84 -1.73 -13.38 -4.67
N PHE A 85 -2.87 -13.04 -4.08
CA PHE A 85 -2.97 -12.84 -2.63
C PHE A 85 -2.63 -14.13 -1.87
N SER A 86 -3.10 -15.28 -2.34
CA SER A 86 -2.78 -16.57 -1.74
C SER A 86 -1.30 -16.95 -1.85
N THR A 87 -0.58 -16.36 -2.80
CA THR A 87 0.87 -16.56 -2.98
C THR A 87 1.68 -15.66 -2.04
N ILE A 88 1.30 -14.38 -1.88
CA ILE A 88 2.13 -13.40 -1.15
C ILE A 88 1.75 -13.24 0.33
N MET A 89 0.47 -13.35 0.66
CA MET A 89 0.00 -13.06 2.02
C MET A 89 0.57 -14.00 3.09
N PRO A 90 0.75 -15.32 2.86
CA PRO A 90 1.35 -16.21 3.85
C PRO A 90 2.77 -15.77 4.27
N GLU A 91 3.57 -15.24 3.37
CA GLU A 91 4.90 -14.74 3.68
C GLU A 91 4.85 -13.48 4.56
N ILE A 92 3.92 -12.57 4.25
CA ILE A 92 3.68 -11.35 5.04
C ILE A 92 3.18 -11.71 6.45
N GLU A 93 2.25 -12.68 6.54
CA GLU A 93 1.73 -13.18 7.82
C GLU A 93 2.84 -13.77 8.69
N LYS A 94 3.68 -14.63 8.12
CA LYS A 94 4.75 -15.35 8.86
C LYS A 94 5.94 -14.48 9.21
N LYS A 95 6.40 -13.66 8.27
CA LYS A 95 7.63 -12.88 8.44
C LYS A 95 7.41 -11.58 9.20
N VAL A 96 6.29 -10.89 8.95
CA VAL A 96 6.06 -9.54 9.45
C VAL A 96 5.02 -9.49 10.56
N PHE A 97 3.78 -9.88 10.27
CA PHE A 97 2.71 -9.78 11.26
C PHE A 97 2.83 -10.81 12.39
N LYS A 98 3.37 -12.00 12.10
CA LYS A 98 3.35 -13.13 13.04
C LYS A 98 1.92 -13.37 13.55
N SER A 99 0.96 -13.22 12.66
CA SER A 99 -0.47 -13.40 12.85
C SER A 99 -1.15 -13.59 11.50
N ASN A 100 -2.39 -14.08 11.48
CA ASN A 100 -3.20 -13.96 10.28
C ASN A 100 -3.34 -12.49 9.92
N ALA A 101 -3.54 -12.21 8.63
CA ALA A 101 -3.75 -10.86 8.15
C ALA A 101 -4.89 -10.82 7.13
N GLN A 102 -5.44 -9.64 6.91
CA GLN A 102 -6.45 -9.41 5.89
C GLN A 102 -6.15 -8.16 5.09
N ILE A 103 -6.56 -8.20 3.84
CA ILE A 103 -6.55 -7.04 2.95
C ILE A 103 -7.81 -6.22 3.24
N GLU A 104 -7.63 -4.98 3.63
CA GLU A 104 -8.73 -4.08 3.99
C GLU A 104 -9.26 -3.28 2.81
N ILE A 105 -8.35 -2.75 2.01
CA ILE A 105 -8.64 -1.92 0.83
C ILE A 105 -7.71 -2.37 -0.29
N LEU A 106 -8.25 -2.50 -1.48
CA LEU A 106 -7.48 -2.66 -2.72
C LEU A 106 -7.78 -1.49 -3.65
N HIS A 107 -6.75 -0.89 -4.19
CA HIS A 107 -6.81 0.05 -5.29
C HIS A 107 -6.05 -0.51 -6.48
N CYS A 108 -6.70 -0.47 -7.63
CA CYS A 108 -6.10 -0.76 -8.92
C CYS A 108 -6.30 0.46 -9.82
N TYR A 109 -5.22 1.07 -10.29
CA TYR A 109 -5.36 2.32 -11.04
C TYR A 109 -4.19 2.60 -11.98
N ARG A 110 -4.46 3.48 -12.95
CA ARG A 110 -3.50 4.11 -13.86
C ARG A 110 -3.36 5.58 -13.50
N ASN A 111 -2.15 6.07 -13.36
CA ASN A 111 -1.87 7.49 -13.20
C ASN A 111 -2.21 8.27 -14.48
N LYS A 112 -2.64 9.51 -14.35
CA LYS A 112 -2.81 10.42 -15.48
C LYS A 112 -1.57 11.31 -15.61
N PRO A 113 -1.03 11.51 -16.83
CA PRO A 113 0.04 12.47 -17.06
C PRO A 113 -0.49 13.91 -17.02
N ASP A 114 0.42 14.87 -16.97
CA ASP A 114 0.16 16.30 -17.12
C ASP A 114 -0.87 16.90 -16.15
N VAL A 115 -1.02 16.30 -14.97
CA VAL A 115 -1.90 16.82 -13.93
C VAL A 115 -1.13 17.68 -12.94
N ASN A 116 -1.75 18.71 -12.40
CA ASN A 116 -1.17 19.43 -11.28
C ASN A 116 -1.06 18.50 -10.05
N PRO A 117 0.11 18.39 -9.44
CA PRO A 117 0.29 17.56 -8.25
C PRO A 117 -0.68 17.96 -7.14
N ASP A 118 -1.43 17.01 -6.64
CA ASP A 118 -2.28 17.15 -5.46
C ASP A 118 -2.45 15.79 -4.79
N SER A 119 -3.05 15.73 -3.62
CA SER A 119 -3.34 14.48 -2.92
C SER A 119 -2.08 13.60 -2.76
N SER A 120 -2.06 12.40 -3.30
CA SER A 120 -0.96 11.42 -3.14
C SER A 120 0.27 11.72 -4.01
N TRP A 121 0.23 12.75 -4.84
CA TRP A 121 1.39 13.27 -5.61
C TRP A 121 2.19 14.32 -4.84
N LEU A 122 1.64 14.83 -3.72
CA LEU A 122 2.39 15.61 -2.74
C LEU A 122 2.98 14.69 -1.68
N TRP A 123 4.08 15.12 -1.05
CA TRP A 123 4.61 14.42 0.11
C TRP A 123 3.53 14.26 1.17
N HIS A 124 3.32 13.05 1.63
CA HIS A 124 2.26 12.72 2.56
C HIS A 124 2.59 11.50 3.42
N TYR A 125 1.71 11.24 4.35
CA TYR A 125 1.60 10.00 5.12
C TYR A 125 0.12 9.59 5.13
N ASP A 126 -0.16 8.30 5.32
CA ASP A 126 -1.56 7.84 5.22
C ASP A 126 -2.35 7.96 6.53
N ASP A 127 -1.68 8.26 7.65
CA ASP A 127 -2.27 8.40 8.98
C ASP A 127 -3.04 7.14 9.42
N CYS A 128 -2.39 6.01 9.26
CA CYS A 128 -2.91 4.70 9.66
C CYS A 128 -2.41 4.30 11.05
N PRO A 129 -3.11 3.43 11.78
CA PRO A 129 -2.56 2.77 12.95
C PRO A 129 -1.26 2.04 12.64
N ASP A 130 -0.36 1.97 13.61
CA ASP A 130 0.98 1.38 13.45
C ASP A 130 0.97 -0.12 13.04
N GLN A 131 -0.18 -0.78 13.21
CA GLN A 131 -0.35 -2.19 12.83
C GLN A 131 -0.79 -2.38 11.38
N PHE A 132 -0.92 -1.32 10.61
CA PHE A 132 -1.25 -1.38 9.19
C PHE A 132 0.01 -1.34 8.35
N LEU A 133 0.00 -2.10 7.27
CA LEU A 133 1.00 -2.02 6.22
C LEU A 133 0.34 -1.71 4.89
N LYS A 134 1.11 -1.17 3.97
CA LYS A 134 0.70 -0.86 2.60
C LYS A 134 1.63 -1.61 1.65
N LEU A 135 1.06 -2.37 0.73
CA LEU A 135 1.80 -3.02 -0.35
C LEU A 135 1.46 -2.34 -1.67
N VAL A 136 2.48 -2.05 -2.44
CA VAL A 136 2.38 -1.56 -3.83
C VAL A 136 3.00 -2.61 -4.74
N ILE A 137 2.30 -2.96 -5.84
CA ILE A 137 2.82 -3.84 -6.89
C ILE A 137 2.63 -3.13 -8.22
N TYR A 138 3.69 -3.01 -9.01
CA TYR A 138 3.64 -2.45 -10.36
C TYR A 138 3.13 -3.48 -11.37
N LEU A 139 2.18 -3.04 -12.19
CA LEU A 139 1.65 -3.83 -13.30
C LEU A 139 2.27 -3.45 -14.65
N THR A 140 3.01 -2.34 -14.69
CA THR A 140 3.80 -1.87 -15.83
C THR A 140 5.23 -1.67 -15.40
N ASP A 141 6.15 -1.57 -16.35
CA ASP A 141 7.50 -1.10 -16.08
C ASP A 141 7.45 0.35 -15.62
N VAL A 142 8.20 0.68 -14.58
CA VAL A 142 8.21 1.98 -13.94
C VAL A 142 9.61 2.56 -13.90
N THR A 143 9.73 3.78 -14.42
CA THR A 143 10.92 4.63 -14.38
C THR A 143 10.63 5.89 -13.57
N GLU A 144 11.59 6.76 -13.39
CA GLU A 144 11.38 8.04 -12.72
C GLU A 144 10.40 8.96 -13.46
N ASP A 145 10.26 8.78 -14.79
CA ASP A 145 9.46 9.63 -15.66
C ASP A 145 7.98 9.26 -15.77
N ASN A 146 7.61 8.04 -15.34
CA ASN A 146 6.24 7.56 -15.56
C ASN A 146 5.41 7.38 -14.28
N GLY A 147 5.74 8.15 -13.24
CA GLY A 147 4.92 8.21 -12.04
C GLY A 147 5.35 7.28 -10.92
N CYS A 148 6.66 7.11 -10.72
CA CYS A 148 7.20 6.23 -9.69
C CYS A 148 6.73 6.62 -8.28
N PHE A 149 6.78 5.64 -7.37
CA PHE A 149 6.66 5.87 -5.94
C PHE A 149 7.98 6.39 -5.39
N GLN A 150 7.93 7.45 -4.58
CA GLN A 150 9.10 8.02 -3.92
C GLN A 150 8.94 8.03 -2.41
N TYR A 151 10.06 7.91 -1.71
CA TYR A 151 10.15 7.96 -0.25
C TYR A 151 11.44 8.62 0.21
N LEU A 152 11.49 9.08 1.45
CA LEU A 152 12.71 9.59 2.07
C LEU A 152 13.39 8.49 2.88
N GLN A 153 14.71 8.39 2.73
CA GLN A 153 15.55 7.49 3.51
C GLN A 153 16.96 8.11 3.69
N ASN A 154 17.56 7.94 4.85
CA ASN A 154 18.94 8.37 5.07
C ASN A 154 19.96 7.25 4.74
N SER A 155 21.24 7.56 4.80
CA SER A 155 22.32 6.62 4.51
C SER A 155 22.41 5.44 5.51
N SER A 156 21.81 5.56 6.70
CA SER A 156 21.73 4.49 7.70
C SER A 156 20.51 3.58 7.48
N GLY A 157 19.71 3.82 6.44
CA GLY A 157 18.49 3.04 6.16
C GLY A 157 17.27 3.48 6.96
N GLU A 158 17.32 4.61 7.67
CA GLU A 158 16.20 5.11 8.46
C GLU A 158 15.24 5.92 7.59
N PHE A 159 13.96 5.89 7.95
CA PHE A 159 12.88 6.59 7.27
C PHE A 159 12.26 7.62 8.22
N PRO A 160 12.02 8.86 7.77
CA PRO A 160 11.23 9.79 8.56
C PRO A 160 9.78 9.31 8.57
N MET A 161 9.20 9.30 9.76
CA MET A 161 7.82 8.86 9.97
C MET A 161 7.03 9.95 10.70
N VAL A 162 5.76 10.04 10.38
CA VAL A 162 4.81 10.80 11.18
C VAL A 162 4.27 9.88 12.26
N PRO A 163 4.49 10.22 13.55
CA PRO A 163 3.90 9.43 14.63
C PRO A 163 2.37 9.51 14.56
N THR A 164 1.72 8.39 14.79
CA THR A 164 0.27 8.33 14.84
C THR A 164 -0.23 8.00 16.23
N ASN A 165 -1.28 8.68 16.66
CA ASN A 165 -2.03 8.33 17.85
C ASN A 165 -3.34 7.61 17.48
N ARG A 166 -3.47 7.18 16.21
CA ARG A 166 -4.69 6.54 15.73
C ARG A 166 -4.91 5.22 16.42
N THR A 167 -6.01 5.13 17.11
CA THR A 167 -6.56 3.89 17.65
C THR A 167 -7.57 3.28 16.67
N HIS A 168 -7.95 4.04 15.65
CA HIS A 168 -8.87 3.64 14.60
C HIS A 168 -8.46 4.31 13.26
N PRO A 169 -8.54 3.62 12.08
CA PRO A 169 -8.04 4.13 10.78
C PRO A 169 -8.76 5.37 10.27
N ARG A 170 -9.93 5.69 10.78
CA ARG A 170 -10.65 6.91 10.39
C ARG A 170 -11.39 7.50 11.58
N HIS A 171 -11.04 8.75 11.88
CA HIS A 171 -11.83 9.67 12.69
C HIS A 171 -12.18 9.16 14.09
N ASP A 172 -11.14 8.98 14.90
CA ASP A 172 -11.27 8.98 16.35
C ASP A 172 -11.39 10.40 16.92
N GLY A 173 -11.64 11.41 16.04
CA GLY A 173 -11.73 12.81 16.41
C GLY A 173 -10.38 13.52 16.58
N GLN A 174 -9.27 12.79 16.45
CA GLN A 174 -7.95 13.40 16.59
C GLN A 174 -7.56 14.18 15.33
N PRO A 175 -6.96 15.36 15.46
CA PRO A 175 -6.47 16.11 14.32
C PRO A 175 -5.32 15.39 13.64
N PHE A 176 -5.14 15.63 12.34
CA PHE A 176 -3.95 15.19 11.62
C PHE A 176 -2.72 15.92 12.14
N PHE A 177 -1.58 15.23 12.22
CA PHE A 177 -0.30 15.83 12.57
C PHE A 177 0.07 16.98 11.61
N PHE A 178 -0.09 16.73 10.30
CA PHE A 178 -0.06 17.77 9.28
C PHE A 178 -1.44 17.91 8.62
N LYS A 179 -1.86 19.15 8.34
CA LYS A 179 -3.16 19.45 7.73
C LYS A 179 -3.39 18.60 6.46
N GLY A 180 -4.50 17.88 6.44
CA GLY A 180 -4.88 17.03 5.31
C GLY A 180 -3.89 15.88 5.03
N LYS A 181 -3.03 15.51 6.00
CA LYS A 181 -1.96 14.50 5.88
C LYS A 181 -0.86 14.88 4.88
N ARG A 182 -0.75 16.15 4.50
CA ARG A 182 0.26 16.64 3.58
C ARG A 182 1.43 17.20 4.36
N ILE A 183 2.62 16.70 4.02
CA ILE A 183 3.88 17.13 4.64
C ILE A 183 4.26 18.44 3.97
N PRO A 184 4.43 19.53 4.74
CA PRO A 184 4.83 20.82 4.19
C PRO A 184 6.16 20.72 3.44
N PRO A 185 6.35 21.49 2.34
CA PRO A 185 7.61 21.49 1.59
C PRO A 185 8.84 21.82 2.45
N GLU A 186 8.67 22.76 3.40
CA GLU A 186 9.72 23.13 4.34
C GLU A 186 10.12 21.98 5.26
N GLU A 187 9.17 21.15 5.69
CA GLU A 187 9.46 19.97 6.52
C GLU A 187 10.20 18.91 5.71
N THR A 188 9.81 18.71 4.45
CA THR A 188 10.53 17.80 3.54
C THR A 188 11.97 18.29 3.34
N GLN A 189 12.17 19.62 3.15
CA GLN A 189 13.49 20.21 2.98
C GLN A 189 14.34 20.09 4.25
N ASN A 190 13.73 20.23 5.42
CA ASN A 190 14.42 20.02 6.70
C ASN A 190 14.97 18.60 6.80
N ARG A 191 14.18 17.58 6.44
CA ARG A 191 14.64 16.19 6.42
C ARG A 191 15.78 15.97 5.44
N ILE A 192 15.74 16.60 4.27
CA ILE A 192 16.84 16.55 3.30
C ILE A 192 18.11 17.19 3.90
N ASN A 193 18.00 18.32 4.57
CA ASN A 193 19.12 18.96 5.25
C ASN A 193 19.69 18.13 6.42
N GLU A 194 18.86 17.27 7.04
CA GLU A 194 19.26 16.31 8.07
C GLU A 194 19.92 15.04 7.48
N GLY A 195 20.10 14.95 6.16
CA GLY A 195 20.77 13.84 5.49
C GLY A 195 19.85 12.76 4.90
N TYR A 196 18.54 13.01 4.84
CA TYR A 196 17.64 12.15 4.10
C TYR A 196 17.69 12.45 2.60
N SER A 197 17.59 11.41 1.79
CA SER A 197 17.57 11.50 0.33
C SER A 197 16.23 11.04 -0.22
N ILE A 198 15.85 11.56 -1.38
CA ILE A 198 14.68 11.08 -2.14
C ILE A 198 15.11 9.82 -2.88
N ASN A 199 14.40 8.73 -2.62
CA ASN A 199 14.60 7.47 -3.30
C ASN A 199 13.36 7.15 -4.13
N SER A 200 13.56 6.53 -5.30
CA SER A 200 12.52 6.15 -6.23
C SER A 200 12.39 4.63 -6.28
N LEU A 201 11.17 4.11 -6.13
CA LEU A 201 10.88 2.72 -6.46
C LEU A 201 10.69 2.65 -7.97
N VAL A 202 11.65 2.05 -8.67
CA VAL A 202 11.64 1.84 -10.12
C VAL A 202 11.91 0.37 -10.43
N GLY A 203 11.48 -0.09 -11.59
CA GLY A 203 11.71 -1.47 -12.02
C GLY A 203 10.63 -2.00 -12.95
N ASN A 204 10.78 -3.25 -13.37
CA ASN A 204 9.85 -3.91 -14.27
C ASN A 204 8.51 -4.22 -13.58
N ALA A 205 7.51 -4.56 -14.37
CA ALA A 205 6.25 -5.12 -13.86
C ALA A 205 6.54 -6.27 -12.88
N GLY A 206 5.84 -6.28 -11.74
CA GLY A 206 6.14 -7.16 -10.62
C GLY A 206 7.06 -6.56 -9.55
N THR A 207 7.68 -5.42 -9.79
CA THR A 207 8.36 -4.68 -8.72
C THR A 207 7.36 -4.29 -7.64
N TYR A 208 7.72 -4.50 -6.37
CA TYR A 208 6.84 -4.21 -5.24
C TYR A 208 7.60 -3.54 -4.09
N ALA A 209 6.84 -2.92 -3.19
CA ALA A 209 7.31 -2.52 -1.87
C ALA A 209 6.21 -2.71 -0.83
N LEU A 210 6.52 -3.44 0.25
CA LEU A 210 5.73 -3.48 1.46
C LEU A 210 6.25 -2.41 2.40
N MET A 211 5.38 -1.53 2.89
CA MET A 211 5.82 -0.37 3.66
C MET A 211 4.89 -0.03 4.81
N HIS A 212 5.45 0.66 5.79
CA HIS A 212 4.65 1.34 6.80
C HIS A 212 3.98 2.58 6.19
N PRO A 213 2.65 2.73 6.29
CA PRO A 213 1.92 3.80 5.59
C PRO A 213 2.23 5.22 6.10
N ASN A 214 2.89 5.35 7.25
CA ASN A 214 3.20 6.66 7.85
C ASN A 214 4.65 7.15 7.59
N ILE A 215 5.45 6.46 6.75
CA ILE A 215 6.69 7.03 6.23
C ILE A 215 6.39 8.21 5.29
N TYR A 216 7.35 9.11 5.10
CA TYR A 216 7.21 10.20 4.12
C TYR A 216 7.30 9.63 2.72
N HIS A 217 6.18 9.70 1.97
CA HIS A 217 6.12 9.15 0.62
C HIS A 217 5.23 9.96 -0.30
N ARG A 218 5.39 9.73 -1.61
CA ARG A 218 4.52 10.27 -2.66
C ARG A 218 4.56 9.41 -3.92
N ALA A 219 3.63 9.63 -4.86
CA ALA A 219 3.81 9.27 -6.26
C ALA A 219 4.34 10.49 -7.02
N THR A 220 5.05 10.29 -8.14
CA THR A 220 5.36 11.37 -9.07
C THR A 220 4.28 11.46 -10.15
N VAL A 221 4.14 12.62 -10.78
CA VAL A 221 3.28 12.79 -11.94
C VAL A 221 4.01 12.23 -13.16
N PRO A 222 3.39 11.36 -13.98
CA PRO A 222 4.00 10.92 -15.23
C PRO A 222 4.29 12.08 -16.16
N SER A 223 5.45 12.05 -16.80
CA SER A 223 5.83 13.01 -17.84
C SER A 223 4.98 12.83 -19.08
N THR A 224 4.78 13.92 -19.86
CA THR A 224 4.10 13.90 -21.14
C THR A 224 4.73 12.87 -22.07
N GLY A 225 3.89 12.01 -22.65
CA GLY A 225 4.34 10.97 -23.58
C GLY A 225 4.96 9.73 -22.96
N SER A 226 5.13 9.68 -21.64
CA SER A 226 5.55 8.45 -20.96
C SER A 226 4.39 7.46 -20.88
N THR A 227 4.70 6.15 -20.76
CA THR A 227 3.70 5.13 -20.47
C THR A 227 3.27 5.28 -19.00
N PRO A 228 2.00 5.62 -18.71
CA PRO A 228 1.57 5.80 -17.33
C PRO A 228 1.70 4.53 -16.51
N ARG A 229 2.08 4.68 -15.24
CA ARG A 229 2.12 3.58 -14.31
C ARG A 229 0.73 3.02 -14.03
N GLU A 230 0.60 1.70 -14.16
CA GLU A 230 -0.50 0.93 -13.61
C GLU A 230 -0.01 0.16 -12.39
N CYS A 231 -0.78 0.15 -11.32
CA CYS A 231 -0.40 -0.54 -10.11
C CYS A 231 -1.59 -1.04 -9.30
N LEU A 232 -1.31 -2.07 -8.50
CA LEU A 232 -2.12 -2.44 -7.35
C LEU A 232 -1.52 -1.78 -6.12
N PHE A 233 -2.35 -1.26 -5.24
CA PHE A 233 -1.92 -1.05 -3.88
C PHE A 233 -3.02 -1.44 -2.89
N PHE A 234 -2.63 -1.98 -1.76
CA PHE A 234 -3.59 -2.42 -0.76
C PHE A 234 -3.06 -2.25 0.65
N PHE A 235 -3.98 -1.99 1.56
CA PHE A 235 -3.69 -1.95 2.99
C PHE A 235 -3.96 -3.31 3.61
N ILE A 236 -3.05 -3.73 4.48
CA ILE A 236 -3.07 -5.00 5.18
C ILE A 236 -3.08 -4.71 6.68
N ARG A 237 -3.90 -5.44 7.41
CA ARG A 237 -3.94 -5.40 8.88
C ARG A 237 -3.95 -6.80 9.49
N PRO A 238 -3.55 -6.96 10.76
CA PRO A 238 -3.67 -8.24 11.45
C PRO A 238 -5.15 -8.65 11.59
N ALA A 239 -5.38 -9.96 11.62
CA ALA A 239 -6.69 -10.59 11.80
C ALA A 239 -6.62 -11.77 12.77
N LEU A 240 -7.68 -11.97 13.57
CA LEU A 240 -7.75 -13.09 14.52
C LEU A 240 -7.86 -14.45 13.81
N THR A 241 -8.58 -14.47 12.71
CA THR A 241 -8.90 -15.69 11.99
C THR A 241 -8.40 -15.63 10.55
N LYS A 242 -7.98 -16.78 10.04
CA LYS A 242 -7.65 -16.92 8.62
C LYS A 242 -8.93 -16.83 7.79
N ARG A 243 -8.92 -15.98 6.78
CA ARG A 243 -10.02 -15.87 5.82
C ARG A 243 -10.04 -17.07 4.87
N LYS A 244 -11.21 -17.41 4.35
CA LYS A 244 -11.36 -18.44 3.30
C LYS A 244 -10.70 -18.00 2.01
N SER A 245 -10.77 -16.72 1.70
CA SER A 245 -10.09 -16.04 0.60
C SER A 245 -9.62 -14.66 1.10
N TYR A 246 -8.45 -14.21 0.65
CA TYR A 246 -7.93 -12.88 1.00
C TYR A 246 -8.71 -11.73 0.33
N SER A 247 -9.46 -12.01 -0.74
CA SER A 247 -10.37 -11.02 -1.35
C SER A 247 -11.67 -10.85 -0.55
N GLU A 248 -11.98 -11.78 0.38
CA GLU A 248 -13.16 -11.66 1.24
C GLU A 248 -13.03 -10.44 2.17
N GLY A 249 -14.03 -9.58 2.11
CA GLY A 249 -14.08 -8.40 2.96
C GLY A 249 -13.30 -7.18 2.45
N ILE A 250 -12.60 -7.28 1.30
CA ILE A 250 -11.96 -6.11 0.70
C ILE A 250 -13.03 -5.07 0.34
N SER A 251 -12.86 -3.86 0.86
CA SER A 251 -13.73 -2.74 0.55
C SER A 251 -13.54 -2.27 -0.89
N SER A 252 -14.62 -1.80 -1.54
CA SER A 252 -14.52 -1.12 -2.84
C SER A 252 -13.69 0.17 -2.70
N ILE A 253 -13.06 0.57 -3.80
CA ILE A 253 -12.12 1.68 -3.87
C ILE A 253 -12.71 3.00 -3.41
N ILE A 254 -13.96 3.26 -3.76
CA ILE A 254 -14.68 4.47 -3.35
C ILE A 254 -15.64 4.08 -2.24
N PRO A 255 -15.27 4.42 -1.02
CA PRO A 255 -16.23 4.28 0.06
C PRO A 255 -17.41 5.21 -0.19
N GLU A 256 -18.58 4.67 -0.17
CA GLU A 256 -19.70 5.46 0.27
C GLU A 256 -19.31 6.08 1.61
N ARG A 257 -19.43 7.39 1.75
CA ARG A 257 -18.93 8.17 2.90
C ARG A 257 -19.41 7.68 4.27
N ASN A 258 -20.31 6.71 4.32
CA ASN A 258 -21.03 6.21 5.49
C ASN A 258 -20.79 4.73 5.83
N VAL A 259 -19.93 3.99 5.13
CA VAL A 259 -19.67 2.60 5.50
C VAL A 259 -18.75 2.59 6.73
N LYS A 260 -19.21 1.95 7.80
CA LYS A 260 -18.36 1.62 8.97
C LYS A 260 -17.27 0.68 8.49
N ARG A 261 -16.14 1.25 8.08
CA ARG A 261 -14.95 0.53 7.70
C ARG A 261 -14.15 0.27 8.96
N TYR A 262 -13.43 -0.84 8.96
CA TYR A 262 -12.49 -1.14 10.02
C TYR A 262 -13.13 -1.53 11.36
N GLN A 263 -14.13 -2.38 11.35
CA GLN A 263 -14.49 -3.08 12.57
C GLN A 263 -13.40 -4.10 12.88
N LEU A 264 -12.87 -4.05 14.11
CA LEU A 264 -12.05 -5.13 14.65
C LEU A 264 -12.93 -6.37 14.77
N ASP A 265 -12.44 -7.52 14.36
CA ASP A 265 -13.12 -8.81 14.43
C ASP A 265 -13.48 -9.17 15.87
#